data_8a9993895368f60ba718da5ef4ac8a7c
#
_entry.id   8a9993895368f60ba718da5ef4ac8a7c
#
_cell.length_a   1.000
_cell.length_b   1.000
_cell.length_c   1.000
_cell.angle_alpha   90.00
_cell.angle_beta   90.00
_cell.angle_gamma   90.00
#
_symmetry.space_group_name_H-M   'P 1'
#
loop_
_entity.id
_entity.type
_entity.pdbx_description
1 polymer ?
#
loop_
_entity_poly.entity_id
_entity_poly.type
_entity_poly.pdbx_seq_one_letter_code
_entity_poly.pdbx_strand_id
1 'polypeptide(L)'
;MLAREVECNFNFMKYSEELTKAMDFLGKDPRTLFVGQAVEYPGTAMSNTLKNIPKKKLYELPVAEEMQLGITNGLALNNYVPVSIFPRWNFLLLAANQLINHLDKFDVMSQGMFKTKVIIRTSIGSQRPLHPQHQHIGDFTEAFKKVLTTVDIIRLDEASDIFPSYKKALTREDGKSTILVEHGDYYNEK
;
A
#
# COMPACT_ATOMS: atom_id res chain seq x y z
N MET A 1 -11.08 53.16 -3.03
CA MET A 1 -11.48 51.99 -2.24
C MET A 1 -11.07 50.76 -3.07
N LEU A 2 -9.84 50.26 -2.85
CA LEU A 2 -9.27 49.15 -3.61
C LEU A 2 -9.61 47.84 -2.89
N ALA A 3 -10.46 47.03 -3.52
CA ALA A 3 -10.71 45.67 -3.09
C ALA A 3 -9.42 44.85 -3.32
N ARG A 4 -8.80 44.39 -2.23
CA ARG A 4 -7.76 43.37 -2.28
C ARG A 4 -8.43 42.05 -2.58
N GLU A 5 -8.24 41.51 -3.77
CA GLU A 5 -8.49 40.10 -4.07
C GLU A 5 -7.54 39.25 -3.19
N VAL A 6 -8.09 38.56 -2.24
CA VAL A 6 -7.39 37.52 -1.51
C VAL A 6 -7.36 36.32 -2.45
N GLU A 7 -6.27 36.15 -3.20
CA GLU A 7 -5.98 34.89 -3.87
C GLU A 7 -5.82 33.82 -2.80
N CYS A 8 -6.86 33.03 -2.59
CA CYS A 8 -6.77 31.76 -1.90
C CYS A 8 -5.96 30.82 -2.80
N ASN A 9 -4.64 30.77 -2.60
CA ASN A 9 -3.80 29.72 -3.14
C ASN A 9 -4.18 28.41 -2.44
N PHE A 10 -5.21 27.75 -2.95
CA PHE A 10 -5.44 26.34 -2.67
C PHE A 10 -4.29 25.57 -3.35
N ASN A 11 -3.27 25.29 -2.57
CA ASN A 11 -2.23 24.35 -2.96
C ASN A 11 -2.89 22.97 -3.05
N PHE A 12 -3.40 22.61 -4.23
CA PHE A 12 -3.99 21.27 -4.46
C PHE A 12 -2.88 20.25 -4.22
N MET A 13 -3.00 19.49 -3.13
CA MET A 13 -2.10 18.38 -2.84
C MET A 13 -2.28 17.33 -3.93
N LYS A 14 -1.21 17.08 -4.70
CA LYS A 14 -1.27 16.08 -5.76
C LYS A 14 -1.18 14.67 -5.16
N TYR A 15 -2.05 13.81 -5.62
CA TYR A 15 -2.17 12.43 -5.14
C TYR A 15 -0.82 11.69 -5.20
N SER A 16 -0.11 11.76 -6.32
CA SER A 16 1.20 11.12 -6.50
C SER A 16 2.31 11.72 -5.63
N GLU A 17 2.22 13.01 -5.31
CA GLU A 17 3.20 13.68 -4.43
C GLU A 17 3.02 13.23 -2.97
N GLU A 18 1.76 13.12 -2.49
CA GLU A 18 1.47 12.60 -1.15
C GLU A 18 1.85 11.12 -1.02
N LEU A 19 1.65 10.30 -2.08
CA LEU A 19 2.16 8.93 -2.11
C LEU A 19 3.69 8.89 -2.00
N THR A 20 4.40 9.71 -2.78
CA THR A 20 5.86 9.79 -2.71
C THR A 20 6.33 10.18 -1.31
N LYS A 21 5.72 11.20 -0.72
CA LYS A 21 5.99 11.66 0.65
C LYS A 21 5.73 10.55 1.68
N ALA A 22 4.66 9.78 1.51
CA ALA A 22 4.36 8.65 2.37
C ALA A 22 5.42 7.54 2.25
N MET A 23 5.83 7.20 1.02
CA MET A 23 6.90 6.21 0.81
C MET A 23 8.23 6.68 1.38
N ASP A 24 8.59 7.94 1.19
CA ASP A 24 9.80 8.54 1.77
C ASP A 24 9.79 8.47 3.31
N PHE A 25 8.63 8.68 3.92
CA PHE A 25 8.46 8.53 5.37
C PHE A 25 8.67 7.08 5.81
N LEU A 26 8.03 6.12 5.14
CA LEU A 26 8.21 4.70 5.42
C LEU A 26 9.68 4.28 5.23
N GLY A 27 10.32 4.76 4.16
CA GLY A 27 11.71 4.43 3.83
C GLY A 27 12.74 4.84 4.88
N LYS A 28 12.41 5.77 5.77
CA LYS A 28 13.29 6.21 6.88
C LYS A 28 13.30 5.24 8.05
N ASP A 29 12.25 4.44 8.25
CA ASP A 29 12.23 3.45 9.33
C ASP A 29 13.17 2.28 8.97
N PRO A 30 14.14 1.92 9.83
CA PRO A 30 15.09 0.86 9.53
C PRO A 30 14.46 -0.51 9.33
N ARG A 31 13.26 -0.74 9.84
CA ARG A 31 12.55 -2.01 9.76
C ARG A 31 11.81 -2.20 8.45
N THR A 32 11.56 -1.13 7.68
CA THR A 32 10.79 -1.24 6.44
C THR A 32 11.62 -1.80 5.30
N LEU A 33 10.99 -2.69 4.55
CA LEU A 33 11.47 -3.25 3.29
C LEU A 33 10.31 -3.21 2.30
N PHE A 34 10.58 -2.84 1.06
CA PHE A 34 9.58 -2.77 -0.01
C PHE A 34 9.73 -4.01 -0.88
N VAL A 35 8.68 -4.81 -0.96
CA VAL A 35 8.69 -6.15 -1.56
C VAL A 35 7.58 -6.26 -2.59
N GLY A 36 7.88 -6.72 -3.78
CA GLY A 36 6.82 -6.92 -4.78
C GLY A 36 7.30 -6.88 -6.20
N GLN A 37 6.39 -6.54 -7.10
CA GLN A 37 6.62 -6.43 -8.53
C GLN A 37 6.67 -4.95 -8.93
N ALA A 38 7.53 -4.61 -9.88
CA ALA A 38 7.80 -3.24 -10.30
C ALA A 38 8.20 -2.32 -9.11
N VAL A 39 8.99 -2.86 -8.21
CA VAL A 39 9.51 -2.17 -7.03
C VAL A 39 10.87 -1.56 -7.34
N GLU A 40 11.77 -2.34 -7.93
CA GLU A 40 13.12 -1.89 -8.30
C GLU A 40 13.18 -1.29 -9.70
N TYR A 41 12.33 -1.76 -10.61
CA TYR A 41 12.34 -1.31 -12.00
C TYR A 41 11.34 -0.19 -12.23
N PRO A 42 11.76 0.97 -12.77
CA PRO A 42 10.86 2.06 -13.10
C PRO A 42 9.95 1.66 -14.29
N GLY A 43 8.79 2.26 -14.38
CA GLY A 43 7.89 2.08 -15.52
C GLY A 43 6.42 2.04 -15.17
N THR A 44 6.09 1.93 -13.89
CA THR A 44 4.70 2.07 -13.42
C THR A 44 4.55 3.34 -12.59
N ALA A 45 3.34 3.89 -12.56
CA ALA A 45 3.05 5.05 -11.72
C ALA A 45 3.35 4.75 -10.23
N MET A 46 3.11 3.51 -9.80
CA MET A 46 3.37 3.06 -8.43
C MET A 46 4.88 3.01 -8.12
N SER A 47 5.71 2.46 -9.04
CA SER A 47 7.17 2.44 -8.86
C SER A 47 7.80 3.83 -8.83
N ASN A 48 7.23 4.78 -9.58
CA ASN A 48 7.72 6.17 -9.59
C ASN A 48 7.63 6.85 -8.22
N THR A 49 6.71 6.43 -7.36
CA THR A 49 6.60 6.94 -5.99
C THR A 49 7.70 6.40 -5.05
N LEU A 50 8.48 5.41 -5.48
CA LEU A 50 9.59 4.80 -4.73
C LEU A 50 10.97 5.37 -5.10
N LYS A 51 11.02 6.37 -5.96
CA LYS A 51 12.27 6.94 -6.54
C LYS A 51 13.33 7.36 -5.51
N ASN A 52 12.91 7.72 -4.30
CA ASN A 52 13.81 8.18 -3.24
C ASN A 52 14.18 7.06 -2.25
N ILE A 53 13.60 5.87 -2.39
CA ILE A 53 13.87 4.75 -1.49
C ILE A 53 15.24 4.16 -1.82
N PRO A 54 16.11 3.94 -0.81
CA PRO A 54 17.41 3.30 -1.03
C PRO A 54 17.25 1.91 -1.66
N LYS A 55 18.04 1.60 -2.70
CA LYS A 55 17.99 0.32 -3.42
C LYS A 55 18.06 -0.90 -2.51
N LYS A 56 18.86 -0.84 -1.45
CA LYS A 56 18.97 -1.93 -0.45
C LYS A 56 17.69 -2.25 0.31
N LYS A 57 16.65 -1.46 0.16
CA LYS A 57 15.31 -1.66 0.74
C LYS A 57 14.28 -2.11 -0.29
N LEU A 58 14.63 -2.14 -1.56
CA LEU A 58 13.76 -2.54 -2.67
C LEU A 58 14.06 -4.00 -3.02
N TYR A 59 13.06 -4.84 -3.01
CA TYR A 59 13.16 -6.26 -3.32
C TYR A 59 12.17 -6.61 -4.42
N GLU A 60 12.68 -6.66 -5.64
CA GLU A 60 11.90 -7.12 -6.79
C GLU A 60 11.69 -8.63 -6.71
N LEU A 61 10.47 -9.06 -6.86
CA LEU A 61 10.10 -10.48 -6.87
C LEU A 61 9.51 -10.88 -8.23
N PRO A 62 9.61 -12.15 -8.62
CA PRO A 62 8.89 -12.66 -9.77
C PRO A 62 7.37 -12.58 -9.56
N VAL A 63 6.62 -12.70 -10.66
CA VAL A 63 5.15 -12.75 -10.63
C VAL A 63 4.70 -14.06 -9.96
N ALA A 64 4.59 -14.02 -8.64
CA ALA A 64 4.17 -15.13 -7.78
C ALA A 64 3.60 -14.56 -6.47
N GLU A 65 2.39 -14.06 -6.52
CA GLU A 65 1.78 -13.25 -5.46
C GLU A 65 1.62 -14.02 -4.14
N GLU A 66 1.29 -15.30 -4.21
CA GLU A 66 1.24 -16.19 -3.04
C GLU A 66 2.61 -16.26 -2.36
N MET A 67 3.69 -16.47 -3.12
CA MET A 67 5.05 -16.48 -2.61
C MET A 67 5.43 -15.11 -2.05
N GLN A 68 5.10 -14.03 -2.75
CA GLN A 68 5.37 -12.66 -2.32
C GLN A 68 4.80 -12.39 -0.92
N LEU A 69 3.52 -12.69 -0.70
CA LEU A 69 2.89 -12.44 0.60
C LEU A 69 3.39 -13.45 1.66
N GLY A 70 3.76 -14.67 1.28
CA GLY A 70 4.42 -15.63 2.18
C GLY A 70 5.76 -15.13 2.69
N ILE A 71 6.61 -14.60 1.80
CA ILE A 71 7.89 -13.95 2.17
C ILE A 71 7.62 -12.74 3.08
N THR A 72 6.64 -11.91 2.71
CA THR A 72 6.23 -10.73 3.49
C THR A 72 5.83 -11.13 4.92
N ASN A 73 5.04 -12.19 5.08
CA ASN A 73 4.66 -12.73 6.39
C ASN A 73 5.87 -13.18 7.20
N GLY A 74 6.82 -13.88 6.56
CA GLY A 74 8.06 -14.31 7.19
C GLY A 74 8.93 -13.13 7.66
N LEU A 75 9.02 -12.08 6.88
CA LEU A 75 9.73 -10.84 7.27
C LEU A 75 9.07 -10.19 8.49
N ALA A 76 7.73 -10.11 8.52
CA ALA A 76 6.99 -9.54 9.64
C ALA A 76 7.17 -10.34 10.93
N LEU A 77 7.22 -11.67 10.86
CA LEU A 77 7.54 -12.53 11.99
C LEU A 77 8.97 -12.33 12.53
N ASN A 78 9.87 -11.78 11.72
CA ASN A 78 11.23 -11.40 12.10
C ASN A 78 11.38 -9.92 12.46
N ASN A 79 10.30 -9.25 12.89
CA ASN A 79 10.27 -7.86 13.36
C ASN A 79 10.54 -6.79 12.29
N TYR A 80 10.51 -7.14 11.01
CA TYR A 80 10.44 -6.14 9.95
C TYR A 80 9.02 -5.57 9.84
N VAL A 81 8.89 -4.44 9.16
CA VAL A 81 7.60 -3.87 8.74
C VAL A 81 7.61 -3.82 7.21
N PRO A 82 7.37 -4.95 6.54
CA PRO A 82 7.41 -4.99 5.10
C PRO A 82 6.24 -4.21 4.49
N VAL A 83 6.55 -3.50 3.40
CA VAL A 83 5.59 -2.84 2.51
C VAL A 83 5.46 -3.74 1.29
N SER A 84 4.40 -4.56 1.26
CA SER A 84 4.15 -5.51 0.17
C SER A 84 3.32 -4.85 -0.92
N ILE A 85 3.86 -4.77 -2.13
CA ILE A 85 3.30 -4.00 -3.24
C ILE A 85 2.67 -4.93 -4.27
N PHE A 86 1.36 -4.80 -4.44
CA PHE A 86 0.57 -5.45 -5.48
C PHE A 86 -0.01 -4.35 -6.38
N PRO A 87 0.41 -4.23 -7.64
CA PRO A 87 0.01 -3.10 -8.49
C PRO A 87 -1.49 -2.92 -8.68
N ARG A 88 -2.27 -3.99 -8.49
CA ARG A 88 -3.74 -3.97 -8.55
C ARG A 88 -4.35 -4.94 -7.55
N TRP A 89 -5.55 -4.63 -7.08
CA TRP A 89 -6.35 -5.53 -6.22
C TRP A 89 -6.50 -6.93 -6.81
N ASN A 90 -6.69 -7.02 -8.12
CA ASN A 90 -6.83 -8.30 -8.80
C ASN A 90 -5.62 -9.23 -8.60
N PHE A 91 -4.41 -8.70 -8.48
CA PHE A 91 -3.22 -9.50 -8.22
C PHE A 91 -3.15 -9.95 -6.76
N LEU A 92 -3.59 -9.12 -5.83
CA LEU A 92 -3.67 -9.50 -4.41
C LEU A 92 -4.62 -10.69 -4.18
N LEU A 93 -5.63 -10.90 -5.05
CA LEU A 93 -6.50 -12.08 -4.98
C LEU A 93 -5.71 -13.40 -5.07
N LEU A 94 -4.62 -13.44 -5.83
CA LEU A 94 -3.78 -14.63 -5.95
C LEU A 94 -3.03 -14.96 -4.64
N ALA A 95 -2.90 -14.00 -3.74
CA ALA A 95 -2.30 -14.17 -2.42
C ALA A 95 -3.35 -14.31 -1.29
N ALA A 96 -4.62 -14.54 -1.63
CA ALA A 96 -5.71 -14.57 -0.66
C ALA A 96 -5.50 -15.60 0.46
N ASN A 97 -4.90 -16.76 0.16
CA ASN A 97 -4.59 -17.75 1.18
C ASN A 97 -3.59 -17.21 2.23
N GLN A 98 -2.50 -16.59 1.80
CA GLN A 98 -1.51 -15.99 2.72
C GLN A 98 -2.08 -14.82 3.51
N LEU A 99 -3.03 -14.09 2.93
CA LEU A 99 -3.71 -12.99 3.59
C LEU A 99 -4.71 -13.48 4.65
N ILE A 100 -5.63 -14.38 4.25
CA ILE A 100 -6.79 -14.76 5.07
C ILE A 100 -6.42 -15.83 6.10
N ASN A 101 -5.67 -16.86 5.68
CA ASN A 101 -5.38 -18.01 6.53
C ASN A 101 -4.11 -17.87 7.35
N HIS A 102 -3.23 -16.93 7.00
CA HIS A 102 -1.98 -16.70 7.70
C HIS A 102 -1.92 -15.30 8.33
N LEU A 103 -1.76 -14.22 7.55
CA LEU A 103 -1.55 -12.89 8.07
C LEU A 103 -2.67 -12.45 9.04
N ASP A 104 -3.92 -12.68 8.65
CA ASP A 104 -5.10 -12.33 9.46
C ASP A 104 -5.25 -13.18 10.72
N LYS A 105 -4.55 -14.31 10.82
CA LYS A 105 -4.69 -15.26 11.92
C LYS A 105 -3.48 -15.37 12.85
N PHE A 106 -2.32 -14.82 12.50
CA PHE A 106 -1.11 -14.97 13.31
C PHE A 106 -1.29 -14.54 14.77
N ASP A 107 -1.95 -13.42 15.01
CA ASP A 107 -2.19 -12.93 16.37
C ASP A 107 -3.02 -13.93 17.18
N VAL A 108 -4.12 -14.42 16.63
CA VAL A 108 -5.00 -15.38 17.28
C VAL A 108 -4.32 -16.74 17.45
N MET A 109 -3.66 -17.26 16.41
CA MET A 109 -2.97 -18.56 16.46
C MET A 109 -1.82 -18.56 17.45
N SER A 110 -1.14 -17.44 17.61
CA SER A 110 -0.02 -17.28 18.54
C SER A 110 -0.45 -16.82 19.94
N GLN A 111 -1.75 -16.65 20.19
CA GLN A 111 -2.28 -16.13 21.45
C GLN A 111 -1.66 -14.75 21.80
N GLY A 112 -1.49 -13.89 20.79
CA GLY A 112 -0.94 -12.55 20.97
C GLY A 112 0.59 -12.47 21.01
N MET A 113 1.31 -13.60 20.87
CA MET A 113 2.78 -13.60 20.90
C MET A 113 3.40 -12.98 19.64
N PHE A 114 2.76 -13.15 18.49
CA PHE A 114 3.23 -12.58 17.22
C PHE A 114 2.32 -11.45 16.75
N LYS A 115 2.83 -10.25 16.78
CA LYS A 115 2.19 -9.06 16.22
C LYS A 115 2.85 -8.72 14.89
N THR A 116 2.31 -9.29 13.83
CA THR A 116 2.85 -9.13 12.48
C THR A 116 2.32 -7.86 11.82
N LYS A 117 3.13 -6.81 11.80
CA LYS A 117 2.79 -5.56 11.15
C LYS A 117 3.25 -5.58 9.70
N VAL A 118 2.31 -5.73 8.79
CA VAL A 118 2.51 -5.65 7.33
C VAL A 118 1.73 -4.46 6.78
N ILE A 119 2.34 -3.71 5.88
CA ILE A 119 1.66 -2.69 5.08
C ILE A 119 1.50 -3.26 3.68
N ILE A 120 0.26 -3.56 3.27
CA ILE A 120 -0.03 -3.98 1.91
C ILE A 120 -0.47 -2.76 1.12
N ARG A 121 0.20 -2.52 0.00
CA ARG A 121 -0.08 -1.44 -0.92
C ARG A 121 -0.67 -2.01 -2.20
N THR A 122 -1.88 -1.58 -2.56
CA THR A 122 -2.54 -2.01 -3.79
C THR A 122 -3.37 -0.88 -4.39
N SER A 123 -3.88 -1.05 -5.63
CA SER A 123 -4.70 -0.04 -6.27
C SER A 123 -5.95 -0.62 -6.95
N ILE A 124 -6.92 0.26 -7.12
CA ILE A 124 -8.11 0.07 -7.95
C ILE A 124 -8.04 1.04 -9.14
N GLY A 125 -8.82 0.78 -10.21
CA GLY A 125 -8.87 1.64 -11.38
C GLY A 125 -7.62 1.54 -12.25
N SER A 126 -7.08 2.70 -12.67
CA SER A 126 -6.06 2.85 -13.71
C SER A 126 -6.56 2.39 -15.07
N GLN A 127 -7.55 3.14 -15.55
CA GLN A 127 -8.13 2.92 -16.88
C GLN A 127 -7.47 3.80 -17.95
N ARG A 128 -6.60 4.73 -17.55
CA ARG A 128 -5.86 5.64 -18.41
C ARG A 128 -4.36 5.60 -18.13
N PRO A 129 -3.49 5.72 -19.13
CA PRO A 129 -3.78 5.87 -20.56
C PRO A 129 -4.21 4.55 -21.24
N LEU A 130 -4.07 3.40 -20.55
CA LEU A 130 -4.41 2.08 -21.05
C LEU A 130 -5.54 1.46 -20.21
N HIS A 131 -6.67 1.16 -20.84
CA HIS A 131 -7.77 0.43 -20.18
C HIS A 131 -7.45 -1.07 -20.13
N PRO A 132 -7.30 -1.67 -18.93
CA PRO A 132 -6.88 -3.07 -18.79
C PRO A 132 -8.02 -4.07 -18.97
N GLN A 133 -9.15 -3.62 -19.52
CA GLN A 133 -10.37 -4.39 -19.65
C GLN A 133 -10.96 -4.84 -18.30
N HIS A 134 -11.94 -5.72 -18.32
CA HIS A 134 -12.71 -6.11 -17.13
C HIS A 134 -11.91 -6.92 -16.11
N GLN A 135 -10.77 -7.51 -16.50
CA GLN A 135 -10.00 -8.40 -15.63
C GLN A 135 -9.21 -7.68 -14.52
N HIS A 136 -8.92 -6.37 -14.68
CA HIS A 136 -7.96 -5.70 -13.81
C HIS A 136 -8.45 -4.36 -13.20
N ILE A 137 -9.78 -4.17 -13.15
CA ILE A 137 -10.39 -2.95 -12.60
C ILE A 137 -11.24 -3.23 -11.34
N GLY A 138 -11.18 -4.44 -10.82
CA GLY A 138 -12.01 -4.85 -9.69
C GLY A 138 -11.64 -4.13 -8.39
N ASP A 139 -12.67 -3.74 -7.63
CA ASP A 139 -12.55 -3.29 -6.25
C ASP A 139 -13.12 -4.37 -5.33
N PHE A 140 -12.27 -4.98 -4.54
CA PHE A 140 -12.67 -6.04 -3.62
C PHE A 140 -12.65 -5.59 -2.17
N THR A 141 -12.52 -4.28 -1.92
CA THR A 141 -12.41 -3.69 -0.58
C THR A 141 -13.52 -4.15 0.36
N GLU A 142 -14.77 -4.01 -0.05
CA GLU A 142 -15.91 -4.35 0.82
C GLU A 142 -16.06 -5.86 1.03
N ALA A 143 -15.67 -6.68 0.05
CA ALA A 143 -15.68 -8.13 0.21
C ALA A 143 -14.64 -8.57 1.25
N PHE A 144 -13.42 -8.04 1.15
CA PHE A 144 -12.34 -8.40 2.07
C PHE A 144 -12.54 -7.81 3.47
N LYS A 145 -13.17 -6.66 3.64
CA LYS A 145 -13.60 -6.15 4.96
C LYS A 145 -14.52 -7.11 5.71
N LYS A 146 -15.29 -7.94 4.98
CA LYS A 146 -16.17 -8.95 5.59
C LYS A 146 -15.43 -10.25 5.93
N VAL A 147 -14.33 -10.52 5.29
CA VAL A 147 -13.54 -11.76 5.45
C VAL A 147 -12.45 -11.58 6.50
N LEU A 148 -11.76 -10.43 6.48
CA LEU A 148 -10.64 -10.16 7.37
C LEU A 148 -11.13 -9.68 8.75
N THR A 149 -10.45 -10.14 9.80
CA THR A 149 -10.82 -9.89 11.19
C THR A 149 -9.80 -9.05 11.94
N THR A 150 -8.53 -9.12 11.57
CA THR A 150 -7.44 -8.41 12.25
C THR A 150 -6.67 -7.46 11.32
N VAL A 151 -6.81 -7.61 10.00
CA VAL A 151 -6.19 -6.73 9.01
C VAL A 151 -7.15 -5.61 8.64
N ASP A 152 -6.74 -4.37 8.85
CA ASP A 152 -7.52 -3.19 8.46
C ASP A 152 -7.39 -2.89 6.97
N ILE A 153 -8.46 -2.40 6.35
CA ILE A 153 -8.45 -1.95 4.95
C ILE A 153 -8.88 -0.48 4.90
N ILE A 154 -8.06 0.36 4.30
CA ILE A 154 -8.29 1.79 4.15
C ILE A 154 -8.23 2.15 2.66
N ARG A 155 -9.30 2.72 2.13
CA ARG A 155 -9.29 3.35 0.80
C ARG A 155 -8.72 4.75 0.92
N LEU A 156 -7.91 5.12 -0.04
CA LEU A 156 -7.28 6.43 -0.13
C LEU A 156 -8.00 7.23 -1.22
N ASP A 157 -9.19 7.69 -0.92
CA ASP A 157 -10.05 8.37 -1.89
C ASP A 157 -9.61 9.83 -2.14
N GLU A 158 -8.98 10.46 -1.14
CA GLU A 158 -8.46 11.82 -1.23
C GLU A 158 -6.95 11.88 -0.95
N ALA A 159 -6.25 12.83 -1.59
CA ALA A 159 -4.81 13.02 -1.40
C ALA A 159 -4.44 13.33 0.07
N SER A 160 -5.33 14.04 0.79
CA SER A 160 -5.17 14.36 2.21
C SER A 160 -5.11 13.14 3.13
N ASP A 161 -5.71 12.03 2.71
CA ASP A 161 -5.79 10.81 3.53
C ASP A 161 -4.55 9.94 3.42
N ILE A 162 -3.74 10.14 2.38
CA ILE A 162 -2.60 9.27 2.03
C ILE A 162 -1.56 9.26 3.14
N PHE A 163 -0.90 10.39 3.36
CA PHE A 163 0.20 10.45 4.32
C PHE A 163 -0.24 10.07 5.74
N PRO A 164 -1.38 10.56 6.28
CA PRO A 164 -1.84 10.15 7.61
C PRO A 164 -2.11 8.65 7.73
N SER A 165 -2.68 8.02 6.68
CA SER A 165 -2.99 6.58 6.68
C SER A 165 -1.73 5.72 6.67
N TYR A 166 -0.76 6.03 5.82
CA TYR A 166 0.53 5.34 5.81
C TYR A 166 1.31 5.55 7.11
N LYS A 167 1.30 6.78 7.64
CA LYS A 167 1.91 7.08 8.94
C LYS A 167 1.27 6.24 10.05
N LYS A 168 -0.07 6.20 10.12
CA LYS A 168 -0.80 5.38 11.09
C LYS A 168 -0.43 3.89 10.94
N ALA A 169 -0.41 3.36 9.71
CA ALA A 169 -0.06 1.97 9.46
C ALA A 169 1.34 1.60 9.98
N LEU A 170 2.33 2.51 9.86
CA LEU A 170 3.67 2.29 10.39
C LEU A 170 3.73 2.44 11.91
N THR A 171 3.11 3.49 12.46
CA THR A 171 3.30 3.88 13.88
C THR A 171 2.33 3.22 14.85
N ARG A 172 1.29 2.53 14.37
CA ARG A 172 0.32 1.83 15.22
C ARG A 172 1.00 0.83 16.16
N GLU A 173 0.53 0.73 17.40
CA GLU A 173 1.13 -0.11 18.44
C GLU A 173 0.36 -1.42 18.67
N ASP A 174 -0.84 -1.53 18.11
CA ASP A 174 -1.68 -2.73 18.23
C ASP A 174 -1.16 -3.93 17.42
N GLY A 175 -0.11 -3.73 16.62
CA GLY A 175 0.53 -4.78 15.82
C GLY A 175 -0.29 -5.27 14.63
N LYS A 176 -1.40 -4.61 14.30
CA LYS A 176 -2.23 -5.01 13.15
C LYS A 176 -1.61 -4.62 11.82
N SER A 177 -1.86 -5.44 10.83
CA SER A 177 -1.53 -5.15 9.43
C SER A 177 -2.57 -4.25 8.78
N THR A 178 -2.18 -3.56 7.71
CA THR A 178 -3.07 -2.61 7.02
C THR A 178 -2.94 -2.76 5.51
N ILE A 179 -4.06 -2.88 4.81
CA ILE A 179 -4.15 -2.76 3.35
C ILE A 179 -4.53 -1.33 3.01
N LEU A 180 -3.72 -0.68 2.20
CA LEU A 180 -3.94 0.66 1.69
C LEU A 180 -4.29 0.57 0.22
N VAL A 181 -5.51 0.99 -0.13
CA VAL A 181 -6.08 0.86 -1.47
C VAL A 181 -6.05 2.22 -2.15
N GLU A 182 -5.19 2.36 -3.14
CA GLU A 182 -4.96 3.58 -3.89
C GLU A 182 -5.85 3.65 -5.14
N HIS A 183 -6.06 4.84 -5.67
CA HIS A 183 -6.72 5.05 -6.96
C HIS A 183 -5.70 5.23 -8.07
N GLY A 184 -5.60 4.23 -8.95
CA GLY A 184 -4.63 4.23 -10.04
C GLY A 184 -4.81 5.39 -11.03
N ASP A 185 -6.04 5.85 -11.27
CA ASP A 185 -6.31 6.98 -12.18
C ASP A 185 -5.87 8.33 -11.58
N TYR A 186 -5.80 8.44 -10.25
CA TYR A 186 -5.44 9.70 -9.59
C TYR A 186 -3.93 10.00 -9.58
N TYR A 187 -3.09 9.03 -9.94
CA TYR A 187 -1.64 9.26 -10.00
C TYR A 187 -1.22 10.36 -10.99
N ASN A 188 -2.02 10.58 -12.02
CA ASN A 188 -1.74 11.55 -13.07
C ASN A 188 -2.76 12.70 -13.14
N GLU A 189 -3.88 12.62 -12.43
CA GLU A 189 -5.03 13.50 -12.63
C GLU A 189 -5.33 14.43 -11.44
N LYS A 190 -4.79 14.15 -10.25
CA LYS A 190 -5.04 14.97 -9.03
C LYS A 190 -3.76 15.34 -8.31
#